data_6eb3b695bf681050e8221a687907ae8d
#
_entry.id   6eb3b695bf681050e8221a687907ae8d
#
_cell.length_a   1.000
_cell.length_b   1.000
_cell.length_c   1.000
_cell.angle_alpha   90.00
_cell.angle_beta   90.00
_cell.angle_gamma   90.00
#
_symmetry.space_group_name_H-M   'P 1'
#
loop_
_entity.id
_entity.type
_entity.pdbx_description
1 polymer ?
#
loop_
_entity_poly.entity_id
_entity_poly.type
_entity_poly.pdbx_seq_one_letter_code
_entity_poly.pdbx_strand_id
1 'polypeptide(L)'
;MKEQENKGTNETKNGKVVLLVVIAIIAIALIVTGIVFAINANKPKSNVQITSAEDMQNLISNVYSGIDVQLPPSLNTQVIDINNADVLKAYTGLSSNENIDAVVASEPMIGSQAYSFVLVKVKDGADADSIAKEMSENVNTAKWICVAADKLYATSVDNLAVLVMASDEWATPVYNEVKEVLGAHNE
;
A
#
# COMPACT_ATOMS: atom_id res chain seq x y z
N MET A 1 -19.15 71.18 -26.22
CA MET A 1 -17.81 70.54 -26.03
C MET A 1 -18.08 69.16 -25.53
N LYS A 2 -17.68 68.17 -26.31
CA LYS A 2 -17.97 66.74 -26.07
C LYS A 2 -16.81 66.14 -25.33
N GLU A 3 -17.05 65.61 -24.17
CA GLU A 3 -16.18 64.70 -23.43
C GLU A 3 -16.39 63.30 -23.99
N GLN A 4 -15.33 62.73 -24.60
CA GLN A 4 -15.34 61.32 -25.07
C GLN A 4 -14.70 60.49 -24.00
N GLU A 5 -15.48 59.65 -23.39
CA GLU A 5 -15.09 58.66 -22.41
C GLU A 5 -14.33 57.52 -23.10
N ASN A 6 -13.06 57.36 -22.75
CA ASN A 6 -12.20 56.28 -23.21
C ASN A 6 -12.39 55.03 -22.31
N LYS A 7 -13.33 54.18 -22.72
CA LYS A 7 -13.68 52.93 -22.00
C LYS A 7 -13.53 51.72 -22.94
N GLY A 8 -12.28 51.33 -23.22
CA GLY A 8 -12.16 50.25 -24.21
C GLY A 8 -10.88 49.41 -24.23
N THR A 9 -9.96 49.49 -23.21
CA THR A 9 -8.69 48.77 -23.31
C THR A 9 -8.34 47.84 -22.14
N ASN A 10 -9.13 47.75 -21.10
CA ASN A 10 -8.80 46.93 -19.93
C ASN A 10 -9.47 45.49 -19.95
N GLU A 11 -10.57 45.29 -20.63
CA GLU A 11 -11.25 43.98 -20.67
C GLU A 11 -10.51 42.93 -21.51
N THR A 12 -9.86 43.32 -22.59
CA THR A 12 -9.12 42.40 -23.46
C THR A 12 -7.78 41.90 -22.87
N LYS A 13 -7.17 42.68 -21.95
CA LYS A 13 -5.95 42.28 -21.28
C LYS A 13 -6.20 41.23 -20.22
N ASN A 14 -7.27 41.40 -19.45
CA ASN A 14 -7.66 40.45 -18.39
C ASN A 14 -8.10 39.10 -18.96
N GLY A 15 -8.82 39.08 -20.07
CA GLY A 15 -9.22 37.84 -20.74
C GLY A 15 -8.05 37.02 -21.26
N LYS A 16 -7.01 37.67 -21.80
CA LYS A 16 -5.77 36.99 -22.25
C LYS A 16 -4.98 36.41 -21.09
N VAL A 17 -4.89 37.14 -19.97
CA VAL A 17 -4.19 36.66 -18.76
C VAL A 17 -4.93 35.47 -18.16
N VAL A 18 -6.24 35.52 -18.04
CA VAL A 18 -7.07 34.40 -17.55
C VAL A 18 -6.92 33.17 -18.46
N LEU A 19 -6.94 33.35 -19.77
CA LEU A 19 -6.73 32.24 -20.71
C LEU A 19 -5.35 31.60 -20.57
N LEU A 20 -4.29 32.38 -20.39
CA LEU A 20 -2.92 31.87 -20.18
C LEU A 20 -2.81 31.10 -18.88
N VAL A 21 -3.45 31.56 -17.80
CA VAL A 21 -3.45 30.88 -16.51
C VAL A 21 -4.19 29.54 -16.62
N VAL A 22 -5.33 29.48 -17.30
CA VAL A 22 -6.10 28.24 -17.52
C VAL A 22 -5.27 27.24 -18.34
N ILE A 23 -4.60 27.69 -19.41
CA ILE A 23 -3.73 26.82 -20.22
C ILE A 23 -2.56 26.29 -19.39
N ALA A 24 -1.95 27.10 -18.53
CA ALA A 24 -0.87 26.68 -17.64
C ALA A 24 -1.33 25.62 -16.63
N ILE A 25 -2.52 25.78 -16.05
CA ILE A 25 -3.11 24.78 -15.12
C ILE A 25 -3.38 23.46 -15.83
N ILE A 26 -3.93 23.48 -17.03
CA ILE A 26 -4.18 22.29 -17.84
C ILE A 26 -2.86 21.60 -18.20
N ALA A 27 -1.83 22.34 -18.60
CA ALA A 27 -0.52 21.79 -18.91
C ALA A 27 0.13 21.12 -17.70
N ILE A 28 0.05 21.72 -16.50
CA ILE A 28 0.53 21.13 -15.24
C ILE A 28 -0.25 19.86 -14.91
N ALA A 29 -1.56 19.86 -15.05
CA ALA A 29 -2.40 18.68 -14.82
C ALA A 29 -2.03 17.51 -15.75
N LEU A 30 -1.76 17.80 -17.04
CA LEU A 30 -1.32 16.78 -18.00
C LEU A 30 0.08 16.24 -17.72
N ILE A 31 0.98 17.07 -17.24
CA ILE A 31 2.34 16.66 -16.83
C ILE A 31 2.25 15.75 -15.60
N VAL A 32 1.47 16.13 -14.59
CA VAL A 32 1.29 15.34 -13.36
C VAL A 32 0.64 13.98 -13.69
N THR A 33 -0.41 13.94 -14.51
CA THR A 33 -1.05 12.68 -14.95
C THR A 33 -0.10 11.83 -15.79
N GLY A 34 0.72 12.44 -16.65
CA GLY A 34 1.74 11.73 -17.43
C GLY A 34 2.83 11.11 -16.57
N ILE A 35 3.29 11.82 -15.53
CA ILE A 35 4.29 11.31 -14.57
C ILE A 35 3.70 10.16 -13.74
N VAL A 36 2.49 10.30 -13.22
CA VAL A 36 1.81 9.22 -12.46
C VAL A 36 1.61 7.98 -13.34
N PHE A 37 1.22 8.16 -14.60
CA PHE A 37 1.07 7.04 -15.54
C PHE A 37 2.42 6.36 -15.85
N ALA A 38 3.49 7.12 -16.01
CA ALA A 38 4.83 6.57 -16.27
C ALA A 38 5.41 5.82 -15.05
N ILE A 39 5.16 6.32 -13.84
CA ILE A 39 5.57 5.64 -12.59
C ILE A 39 4.80 4.32 -12.43
N ASN A 40 3.50 4.31 -12.68
CA ASN A 40 2.69 3.07 -12.62
C ASN A 40 3.05 2.05 -13.71
N ALA A 41 3.50 2.49 -14.89
CA ALA A 41 3.88 1.59 -15.98
C ALA A 41 5.18 0.81 -15.68
N ASN A 42 6.02 1.29 -14.76
CA ASN A 42 7.30 0.66 -14.39
C ASN A 42 7.23 -0.13 -13.07
N LYS A 43 6.05 -0.25 -12.45
CA LYS A 43 5.90 -1.09 -11.24
C LYS A 43 6.01 -2.57 -11.61
N PRO A 44 6.67 -3.40 -10.77
CA PRO A 44 6.68 -4.83 -10.96
C PRO A 44 5.23 -5.35 -10.94
N LYS A 45 4.88 -6.14 -11.96
CA LYS A 45 3.57 -6.78 -12.05
C LYS A 45 3.69 -8.20 -11.55
N SER A 46 2.79 -8.58 -10.66
CA SER A 46 2.68 -9.96 -10.21
C SER A 46 2.11 -10.86 -11.33
N ASN A 47 2.59 -12.10 -11.36
CA ASN A 47 1.94 -13.17 -12.12
C ASN A 47 0.73 -13.74 -11.36
N VAL A 48 0.53 -13.35 -10.09
CA VAL A 48 -0.55 -13.78 -9.22
C VAL A 48 -1.61 -12.69 -9.18
N GLN A 49 -2.84 -13.02 -9.57
CA GLN A 49 -3.97 -12.10 -9.47
C GLN A 49 -4.64 -12.26 -8.10
N ILE A 50 -4.70 -11.17 -7.34
CA ILE A 50 -5.40 -11.12 -6.04
C ILE A 50 -6.72 -10.39 -6.22
N THR A 51 -7.81 -11.15 -6.21
CA THR A 51 -9.18 -10.63 -6.39
C THR A 51 -10.02 -10.75 -5.12
N SER A 52 -9.65 -11.65 -4.21
CA SER A 52 -10.42 -11.98 -3.01
C SER A 52 -9.53 -12.19 -1.78
N ALA A 53 -10.14 -12.26 -0.60
CA ALA A 53 -9.47 -12.67 0.63
C ALA A 53 -8.99 -14.13 0.56
N GLU A 54 -9.70 -14.99 -0.18
CA GLU A 54 -9.29 -16.39 -0.40
C GLU A 54 -7.99 -16.47 -1.21
N ASP A 55 -7.83 -15.64 -2.26
CA ASP A 55 -6.58 -15.56 -3.00
C ASP A 55 -5.41 -15.13 -2.10
N MET A 56 -5.66 -14.21 -1.17
CA MET A 56 -4.65 -13.78 -0.19
C MET A 56 -4.28 -14.92 0.79
N GLN A 57 -5.24 -15.71 1.26
CA GLN A 57 -4.97 -16.89 2.10
C GLN A 57 -4.17 -17.95 1.33
N ASN A 58 -4.51 -18.18 0.06
CA ASN A 58 -3.78 -19.08 -0.83
C ASN A 58 -2.36 -18.57 -1.08
N LEU A 59 -2.18 -17.27 -1.25
CA LEU A 59 -0.85 -16.66 -1.39
C LEU A 59 0.01 -16.91 -0.15
N ILE A 60 -0.53 -16.70 1.07
CA ILE A 60 0.18 -17.02 2.31
C ILE A 60 0.58 -18.50 2.37
N SER A 61 -0.32 -19.40 1.98
CA SER A 61 -0.04 -20.84 1.95
C SER A 61 1.07 -21.19 0.95
N ASN A 62 1.05 -20.55 -0.23
CA ASN A 62 2.09 -20.73 -1.25
C ASN A 62 3.46 -20.24 -0.75
N VAL A 63 3.51 -19.06 -0.13
CA VAL A 63 4.73 -18.53 0.48
C VAL A 63 5.26 -19.51 1.54
N TYR A 64 4.41 -20.01 2.42
CA TYR A 64 4.84 -20.96 3.45
C TYR A 64 5.37 -22.28 2.89
N SER A 65 4.86 -22.73 1.74
CA SER A 65 5.32 -23.97 1.10
C SER A 65 6.72 -23.86 0.45
N GLY A 66 7.18 -22.63 0.17
CA GLY A 66 8.51 -22.37 -0.39
C GLY A 66 9.60 -22.10 0.64
N ILE A 67 9.25 -22.05 1.94
CA ILE A 67 10.19 -21.70 3.01
C ILE A 67 10.85 -22.92 3.61
N ASP A 68 12.19 -22.92 3.65
CA ASP A 68 13.00 -24.02 4.20
C ASP A 68 13.19 -23.95 5.73
N VAL A 69 12.83 -22.83 6.37
CA VAL A 69 12.96 -22.68 7.83
C VAL A 69 11.68 -23.10 8.55
N GLN A 70 11.81 -23.63 9.76
CA GLN A 70 10.66 -23.96 10.58
C GLN A 70 10.00 -22.68 11.10
N LEU A 71 8.80 -22.38 10.59
CA LEU A 71 7.99 -21.25 11.05
C LEU A 71 7.44 -21.46 12.47
N PRO A 72 6.97 -20.38 13.15
CA PRO A 72 6.31 -20.51 14.44
C PRO A 72 5.19 -21.55 14.41
N PRO A 73 5.04 -22.37 15.47
CA PRO A 73 3.94 -23.31 15.56
C PRO A 73 2.60 -22.58 15.69
N SER A 74 1.54 -23.25 15.28
CA SER A 74 0.14 -22.78 15.45
C SER A 74 -0.14 -21.42 14.78
N LEU A 75 0.42 -21.19 13.59
CA LEU A 75 0.04 -20.04 12.78
C LEU A 75 -1.44 -20.13 12.39
N ASN A 76 -2.17 -19.04 12.61
CA ASN A 76 -3.56 -18.89 12.23
C ASN A 76 -3.67 -17.81 11.13
N THR A 77 -4.15 -18.23 9.96
CA THR A 77 -4.40 -17.31 8.83
C THR A 77 -5.87 -16.96 8.80
N GLN A 78 -6.20 -15.68 8.94
CA GLN A 78 -7.57 -15.22 9.08
C GLN A 78 -7.83 -13.91 8.31
N VAL A 79 -9.09 -13.72 7.92
CA VAL A 79 -9.58 -12.45 7.38
C VAL A 79 -9.82 -11.49 8.54
N ILE A 80 -9.34 -10.26 8.41
CA ILE A 80 -9.44 -9.24 9.45
C ILE A 80 -10.67 -8.36 9.18
N ASP A 81 -11.45 -8.09 10.23
CA ASP A 81 -12.59 -7.16 10.14
C ASP A 81 -12.09 -5.72 9.97
N ILE A 82 -12.12 -5.24 8.74
CA ILE A 82 -11.68 -3.88 8.38
C ILE A 82 -12.64 -2.78 8.86
N ASN A 83 -13.86 -3.13 9.29
CA ASN A 83 -14.83 -2.17 9.82
C ASN A 83 -14.61 -1.88 11.32
N ASN A 84 -13.84 -2.72 11.98
CA ASN A 84 -13.39 -2.47 13.34
C ASN A 84 -12.02 -1.74 13.30
N ALA A 85 -12.03 -0.43 13.57
CA ALA A 85 -10.85 0.42 13.46
C ALA A 85 -9.70 -0.02 14.40
N ASP A 86 -10.02 -0.49 15.61
CA ASP A 86 -9.01 -0.95 16.56
C ASP A 86 -8.36 -2.24 16.08
N VAL A 87 -9.15 -3.16 15.53
CA VAL A 87 -8.65 -4.42 14.95
C VAL A 87 -7.80 -4.14 13.71
N LEU A 88 -8.29 -3.32 12.77
CA LEU A 88 -7.52 -2.91 11.60
C LEU A 88 -6.16 -2.34 12.01
N LYS A 89 -6.16 -1.37 12.92
CA LYS A 89 -4.95 -0.73 13.41
C LYS A 89 -3.98 -1.71 14.10
N ALA A 90 -4.49 -2.65 14.89
CA ALA A 90 -3.68 -3.63 15.60
C ALA A 90 -2.90 -4.56 14.66
N TYR A 91 -3.48 -4.94 13.52
CA TYR A 91 -2.83 -5.81 12.54
C TYR A 91 -1.97 -5.05 11.54
N THR A 92 -2.40 -3.86 11.12
CA THR A 92 -1.82 -3.16 9.96
C THR A 92 -1.12 -1.85 10.31
N GLY A 93 -1.45 -1.22 11.44
CA GLY A 93 -1.05 0.16 11.74
C GLY A 93 -1.92 1.22 11.06
N LEU A 94 -2.82 0.83 10.13
CA LEU A 94 -3.66 1.76 9.38
C LEU A 94 -4.73 2.40 10.26
N SER A 95 -5.00 3.68 10.01
CA SER A 95 -5.98 4.48 10.74
C SER A 95 -7.35 4.54 10.04
N SER A 96 -7.44 4.14 8.77
CA SER A 96 -8.64 4.20 7.94
C SER A 96 -8.74 2.99 7.02
N ASN A 97 -9.98 2.54 6.75
CA ASN A 97 -10.30 1.50 5.77
C ASN A 97 -10.78 2.07 4.43
N GLU A 98 -10.70 3.39 4.22
CA GLU A 98 -11.27 4.05 3.04
C GLU A 98 -10.76 3.46 1.72
N ASN A 99 -9.46 3.17 1.65
CA ASN A 99 -8.79 2.62 0.47
C ASN A 99 -8.59 1.09 0.53
N ILE A 100 -9.14 0.42 1.54
CA ILE A 100 -8.93 -1.00 1.81
C ILE A 100 -10.15 -1.80 1.35
N ASP A 101 -9.89 -2.89 0.63
CA ASP A 101 -10.90 -3.85 0.19
C ASP A 101 -10.94 -5.08 1.10
N ALA A 102 -9.76 -5.64 1.43
CA ALA A 102 -9.64 -6.78 2.34
C ALA A 102 -8.29 -6.79 3.06
N VAL A 103 -8.24 -7.41 4.22
CA VAL A 103 -7.02 -7.69 4.98
C VAL A 103 -7.02 -9.15 5.40
N VAL A 104 -5.89 -9.82 5.19
CA VAL A 104 -5.62 -11.17 5.71
C VAL A 104 -4.33 -11.14 6.51
N ALA A 105 -4.34 -11.74 7.68
CA ALA A 105 -3.17 -11.83 8.54
C ALA A 105 -2.90 -13.28 8.95
N SER A 106 -1.63 -13.64 9.04
CA SER A 106 -1.18 -14.91 9.61
C SER A 106 -0.28 -14.63 10.79
N GLU A 107 -0.71 -15.06 11.98
CA GLU A 107 -0.02 -14.84 13.26
C GLU A 107 -0.10 -16.09 14.14
N PRO A 108 0.86 -16.29 15.06
CA PRO A 108 0.78 -17.35 16.07
C PRO A 108 -0.43 -17.15 16.98
N MET A 109 -1.11 -18.22 17.31
CA MET A 109 -2.17 -18.21 18.35
C MET A 109 -1.63 -17.90 19.75
N ILE A 110 -0.32 -17.99 19.95
CA ILE A 110 0.38 -17.77 21.23
C ILE A 110 1.12 -16.43 21.14
N GLY A 111 0.75 -15.47 21.97
CA GLY A 111 1.26 -14.09 21.98
C GLY A 111 2.71 -13.90 22.45
N SER A 112 3.49 -14.95 22.66
CA SER A 112 4.91 -14.88 23.04
C SER A 112 5.89 -15.10 21.88
N GLN A 113 5.39 -15.10 20.64
CA GLN A 113 6.20 -15.22 19.45
C GLN A 113 5.97 -13.99 18.56
N ALA A 114 7.05 -13.26 18.27
CA ALA A 114 7.00 -12.09 17.41
C ALA A 114 6.97 -12.53 15.94
N TYR A 115 5.77 -12.68 15.40
CA TYR A 115 5.54 -13.01 14.00
C TYR A 115 4.21 -12.45 13.52
N SER A 116 4.23 -11.74 12.41
CA SER A 116 3.04 -11.27 11.71
C SER A 116 3.31 -11.16 10.21
N PHE A 117 2.52 -11.84 9.40
CA PHE A 117 2.51 -11.70 7.96
C PHE A 117 1.12 -11.20 7.55
N VAL A 118 1.06 -9.98 7.03
CA VAL A 118 -0.19 -9.28 6.70
C VAL A 118 -0.22 -8.91 5.23
N LEU A 119 -1.33 -9.19 4.61
CA LEU A 119 -1.67 -8.79 3.25
C LEU A 119 -2.84 -7.82 3.29
N VAL A 120 -2.73 -6.72 2.56
CA VAL A 120 -3.79 -5.71 2.43
C VAL A 120 -4.09 -5.53 0.95
N LYS A 121 -5.28 -5.95 0.52
CA LYS A 121 -5.80 -5.66 -0.82
C LYS A 121 -6.40 -4.26 -0.81
N VAL A 122 -5.91 -3.40 -1.69
CA VAL A 122 -6.46 -2.06 -1.85
C VAL A 122 -7.59 -2.02 -2.88
N LYS A 123 -8.48 -1.04 -2.75
CA LYS A 123 -9.54 -0.78 -3.72
C LYS A 123 -8.98 -0.35 -5.07
N ASP A 124 -9.75 -0.52 -6.13
CA ASP A 124 -9.39 -0.07 -7.47
C ASP A 124 -9.07 1.43 -7.46
N GLY A 125 -7.92 1.77 -8.01
CA GLY A 125 -7.42 3.15 -8.07
C GLY A 125 -6.72 3.65 -6.82
N ALA A 126 -6.71 2.88 -5.72
CA ALA A 126 -5.92 3.20 -4.53
C ALA A 126 -4.45 2.83 -4.72
N ASP A 127 -3.55 3.53 -4.02
CA ASP A 127 -2.11 3.33 -4.12
C ASP A 127 -1.60 2.37 -3.04
N ALA A 128 -1.27 1.15 -3.45
CA ALA A 128 -0.75 0.13 -2.55
C ALA A 128 0.62 0.48 -1.95
N ASP A 129 1.46 1.27 -2.65
CA ASP A 129 2.75 1.74 -2.11
C ASP A 129 2.54 2.66 -0.91
N SER A 130 1.58 3.59 -1.01
CA SER A 130 1.23 4.49 0.09
C SER A 130 0.70 3.71 1.29
N ILE A 131 -0.10 2.66 1.06
CA ILE A 131 -0.60 1.78 2.13
C ILE A 131 0.54 0.99 2.77
N ALA A 132 1.44 0.37 1.98
CA ALA A 132 2.59 -0.36 2.52
C ALA A 132 3.50 0.55 3.36
N LYS A 133 3.72 1.78 2.91
CA LYS A 133 4.47 2.79 3.65
C LYS A 133 3.78 3.15 4.97
N GLU A 134 2.48 3.46 4.96
CA GLU A 134 1.71 3.78 6.17
C GLU A 134 1.76 2.62 7.18
N MET A 135 1.62 1.37 6.70
CA MET A 135 1.75 0.18 7.53
C MET A 135 3.13 0.12 8.21
N SER A 136 4.21 0.33 7.45
CA SER A 136 5.58 0.26 7.99
C SER A 136 5.89 1.34 9.02
N GLU A 137 5.29 2.52 8.88
CA GLU A 137 5.51 3.66 9.78
C GLU A 137 4.70 3.58 11.08
N ASN A 138 3.54 2.88 11.06
CA ASN A 138 2.57 2.96 12.17
C ASN A 138 2.28 1.63 12.85
N VAL A 139 2.70 0.48 12.30
CA VAL A 139 2.45 -0.81 12.94
C VAL A 139 3.25 -0.93 14.25
N ASN A 140 2.63 -1.53 15.27
CA ASN A 140 3.31 -1.77 16.54
C ASN A 140 4.17 -3.04 16.45
N THR A 141 5.49 -2.87 16.37
CA THR A 141 6.47 -3.98 16.33
C THR A 141 6.65 -4.72 17.66
N ALA A 142 6.05 -4.23 18.74
CA ALA A 142 6.10 -4.81 20.08
C ALA A 142 4.70 -5.18 20.60
N LYS A 143 3.79 -5.60 19.72
CA LYS A 143 2.40 -5.92 20.09
C LYS A 143 2.24 -7.24 20.85
N TRP A 144 3.28 -8.04 20.93
CA TRP A 144 3.28 -9.35 21.62
C TRP A 144 3.71 -9.26 23.08
N ILE A 145 3.55 -10.35 23.82
CA ILE A 145 3.89 -10.42 25.26
C ILE A 145 5.39 -10.68 25.42
N CYS A 146 6.10 -9.70 25.97
CA CYS A 146 7.53 -9.76 26.30
C CYS A 146 8.48 -9.96 25.11
N VAL A 147 8.01 -9.86 23.88
CA VAL A 147 8.81 -9.97 22.66
C VAL A 147 8.45 -8.88 21.66
N ALA A 148 9.39 -8.53 20.80
CA ALA A 148 9.19 -7.60 19.71
C ALA A 148 9.78 -8.17 18.41
N ALA A 149 9.34 -7.68 17.27
CA ALA A 149 9.93 -8.04 16.00
C ALA A 149 11.30 -7.37 15.83
N ASP A 150 12.29 -8.14 15.38
CA ASP A 150 13.64 -7.65 15.05
C ASP A 150 13.67 -6.98 13.68
N LYS A 151 12.82 -7.45 12.78
CA LYS A 151 12.72 -6.99 11.39
C LYS A 151 11.28 -6.65 11.02
N LEU A 152 11.19 -5.63 10.19
CA LEU A 152 9.95 -5.21 9.55
C LEU A 152 10.25 -4.96 8.08
N TYR A 153 9.52 -5.65 7.22
CA TYR A 153 9.54 -5.46 5.78
C TYR A 153 8.15 -5.07 5.30
N ALA A 154 8.08 -4.05 4.46
CA ALA A 154 6.85 -3.68 3.77
C ALA A 154 7.14 -3.45 2.29
N THR A 155 6.26 -3.92 1.43
CA THR A 155 6.35 -3.75 -0.02
C THR A 155 4.94 -3.75 -0.62
N SER A 156 4.84 -3.41 -1.88
CA SER A 156 3.60 -3.52 -2.64
C SER A 156 3.84 -4.12 -4.02
N VAL A 157 2.85 -4.83 -4.52
CA VAL A 157 2.81 -5.33 -5.90
C VAL A 157 1.37 -5.24 -6.40
N ASP A 158 1.16 -4.58 -7.52
CA ASP A 158 -0.17 -4.31 -8.10
C ASP A 158 -1.13 -3.66 -7.06
N ASN A 159 -2.21 -4.34 -6.70
CA ASN A 159 -3.20 -3.89 -5.73
C ASN A 159 -2.99 -4.46 -4.31
N LEU A 160 -1.81 -5.01 -4.03
CA LEU A 160 -1.51 -5.68 -2.77
C LEU A 160 -0.40 -4.95 -2.03
N ALA A 161 -0.65 -4.53 -0.80
CA ALA A 161 0.37 -4.15 0.16
C ALA A 161 0.68 -5.33 1.08
N VAL A 162 1.96 -5.53 1.38
CA VAL A 162 2.48 -6.66 2.15
C VAL A 162 3.29 -6.14 3.32
N LEU A 163 3.09 -6.72 4.50
CA LEU A 163 3.88 -6.49 5.70
C LEU A 163 4.34 -7.81 6.28
N VAL A 164 5.63 -7.92 6.55
CA VAL A 164 6.22 -9.03 7.32
C VAL A 164 7.00 -8.43 8.47
N MET A 165 6.63 -8.79 9.70
CA MET A 165 7.38 -8.41 10.89
C MET A 165 7.54 -9.61 11.82
N ALA A 166 8.77 -9.93 12.17
CA ALA A 166 9.09 -11.09 12.98
C ALA A 166 10.51 -10.98 13.58
N SER A 167 10.93 -12.01 14.33
CA SER A 167 12.36 -12.24 14.57
C SER A 167 13.08 -12.45 13.22
N ASP A 168 14.39 -12.15 13.18
CA ASP A 168 15.18 -12.19 11.95
C ASP A 168 15.19 -13.57 11.28
N GLU A 169 15.14 -14.63 12.08
CA GLU A 169 15.11 -16.02 11.59
C GLU A 169 13.89 -16.33 10.69
N TRP A 170 12.77 -15.62 10.88
CA TRP A 170 11.52 -15.82 10.13
C TRP A 170 11.24 -14.70 9.11
N ALA A 171 11.50 -13.43 9.51
CA ALA A 171 11.13 -12.30 8.69
C ALA A 171 11.82 -12.29 7.32
N THR A 172 13.12 -12.53 7.31
CA THR A 172 13.92 -12.49 6.07
C THR A 172 13.56 -13.61 5.10
N PRO A 173 13.48 -14.90 5.51
CA PRO A 173 13.03 -15.97 4.62
C PRO A 173 11.62 -15.75 4.07
N VAL A 174 10.66 -15.36 4.93
CA VAL A 174 9.27 -15.10 4.51
C VAL A 174 9.21 -13.97 3.49
N TYR A 175 9.90 -12.85 3.75
CA TYR A 175 9.91 -11.71 2.84
C TYR A 175 10.56 -12.02 1.49
N ASN A 176 11.63 -12.80 1.49
CA ASN A 176 12.27 -13.22 0.25
C ASN A 176 11.34 -14.12 -0.57
N GLU A 177 10.67 -15.08 0.06
CA GLU A 177 9.71 -15.95 -0.63
C GLU A 177 8.49 -15.18 -1.16
N VAL A 178 8.03 -14.17 -0.43
CA VAL A 178 6.99 -13.24 -0.93
C VAL A 178 7.41 -12.59 -2.24
N LYS A 179 8.66 -12.11 -2.33
CA LYS A 179 9.18 -11.51 -3.57
C LYS A 179 9.24 -12.51 -4.72
N GLU A 180 9.68 -13.75 -4.45
CA GLU A 180 9.71 -14.81 -5.45
C GLU A 180 8.31 -15.14 -5.98
N VAL A 181 7.37 -15.40 -5.08
CA VAL A 181 5.99 -15.78 -5.44
C VAL A 181 5.27 -14.64 -6.18
N LEU A 182 5.47 -13.40 -5.77
CA LEU A 182 4.86 -12.23 -6.43
C LEU A 182 5.62 -11.77 -7.68
N GLY A 183 6.81 -12.32 -7.96
CA GLY A 183 7.65 -11.86 -9.07
C GLY A 183 8.22 -10.44 -8.86
N ALA A 184 8.29 -9.99 -7.61
CA ALA A 184 8.81 -8.69 -7.23
C ALA A 184 10.36 -8.72 -7.14
N HIS A 185 11.03 -9.09 -8.23
CA HIS A 185 12.48 -8.99 -8.30
C HIS A 185 12.87 -7.52 -8.47
N ASN A 186 13.55 -6.94 -7.47
CA ASN A 186 14.24 -5.67 -7.65
C ASN A 186 15.43 -5.93 -8.61
N GLU A 187 15.38 -5.31 -9.78
CA GLU A 187 16.58 -5.09 -10.58
C GLU A 187 17.53 -4.12 -9.87
#